data_d41e18504f2daf42634611e430b0ef94
#
_entry.id   d41e18504f2daf42634611e430b0ef94
#
_cell.length_a   1.000
_cell.length_b   1.000
_cell.length_c   1.000
_cell.angle_alpha   90.00
_cell.angle_beta   90.00
_cell.angle_gamma   90.00
#
_symmetry.space_group_name_H-M   'P 1'
#
loop_
_entity.id
_entity.type
_entity.pdbx_description
1 polymer ?
#
loop_
_entity_poly.entity_id
_entity_poly.type
_entity_poly.pdbx_seq_one_letter_code
_entity_poly.pdbx_strand_id
1 'polypeptide(L)'
;MKSVLVVYSGGLDSYTLLNKALKEFDRIEAITFDYGQKHKKEIQYATQVCLELKIEHEVVNLDLENILSGSALVGGKKIPEGNYDKEQMKQTVVPNRNMIMISIAASLAIKNNLNTLWYAAHAGDHEIYPDCRPEFIESLAAVLQICDYHKINFQAPFMNYSKTDIVAEGLRMNLDFSKTWTCYVGDESPCLRCGSCLERKSAFELNNVQDPLR
;
A
#
# COMPACT_ATOMS: atom_id res chain seq x y z
N MET A 1 -3.28 -4.25 25.55
CA MET A 1 -2.37 -4.59 24.42
C MET A 1 -2.83 -3.84 23.21
N LYS A 2 -1.99 -3.00 22.63
CA LYS A 2 -2.30 -2.27 21.39
C LYS A 2 -2.14 -3.20 20.22
N SER A 3 -3.16 -3.29 19.35
CA SER A 3 -3.16 -4.20 18.21
C SER A 3 -3.53 -3.50 16.91
N VAL A 4 -2.93 -3.93 15.80
CA VAL A 4 -3.16 -3.34 14.48
C VAL A 4 -3.13 -4.39 13.38
N LEU A 5 -4.04 -4.25 12.42
CA LEU A 5 -3.93 -4.85 11.09
C LEU A 5 -3.37 -3.82 10.12
N VAL A 6 -2.33 -4.16 9.40
CA VAL A 6 -1.73 -3.30 8.38
C VAL A 6 -2.10 -3.82 6.99
N VAL A 7 -2.70 -2.98 6.16
CA VAL A 7 -2.85 -3.27 4.72
C VAL A 7 -1.46 -3.16 4.09
N TYR A 8 -0.87 -4.30 3.78
CA TYR A 8 0.52 -4.42 3.37
C TYR A 8 0.64 -4.99 1.96
N SER A 9 1.09 -4.18 1.00
CA SER A 9 1.21 -4.60 -0.40
C SER A 9 2.57 -5.19 -0.77
N GLY A 10 3.61 -5.00 0.06
CA GLY A 10 5.01 -5.27 -0.31
C GLY A 10 5.70 -4.10 -1.01
N GLY A 11 4.98 -3.01 -1.26
CA GLY A 11 5.51 -1.74 -1.75
C GLY A 11 6.20 -0.92 -0.66
N LEU A 12 6.96 0.09 -1.08
CA LEU A 12 7.78 0.94 -0.22
C LEU A 12 6.99 1.59 0.92
N ASP A 13 5.83 2.17 0.61
CA ASP A 13 5.02 2.92 1.57
C ASP A 13 4.47 2.02 2.67
N SER A 14 3.85 0.92 2.26
CA SER A 14 3.27 -0.05 3.19
C SER A 14 4.33 -0.80 4.00
N TYR A 15 5.55 -0.99 3.45
CA TYR A 15 6.70 -1.53 4.17
C TYR A 15 7.16 -0.59 5.28
N THR A 16 7.25 0.71 4.97
CA THR A 16 7.59 1.72 5.97
C THR A 16 6.53 1.80 7.06
N LEU A 17 5.24 1.72 6.67
CA LEU A 17 4.12 1.70 7.60
C LEU A 17 4.12 0.46 8.51
N LEU A 18 4.39 -0.73 7.96
CA LEU A 18 4.49 -1.98 8.72
C LEU A 18 5.60 -1.90 9.78
N ASN A 19 6.77 -1.37 9.40
CA ASN A 19 7.88 -1.20 10.34
C ASN A 19 7.63 -0.10 11.38
N LYS A 20 6.84 0.92 11.04
CA LYS A 20 6.34 1.90 12.03
C LYS A 20 5.39 1.23 13.02
N ALA A 21 4.50 0.35 12.55
CA ALA A 21 3.59 -0.39 13.42
C ALA A 21 4.35 -1.28 14.43
N LEU A 22 5.46 -1.90 14.03
CA LEU A 22 6.32 -2.70 14.93
C LEU A 22 6.90 -1.90 16.12
N LYS A 23 6.96 -0.57 16.01
CA LYS A 23 7.43 0.30 17.10
C LYS A 23 6.32 0.80 18.02
N GLU A 24 5.05 0.75 17.56
CA GLU A 24 3.93 1.41 18.23
C GLU A 24 2.91 0.43 18.81
N PHE A 25 2.90 -0.84 18.34
CA PHE A 25 1.92 -1.84 18.71
C PHE A 25 2.56 -3.11 19.27
N ASP A 26 1.82 -3.78 20.15
CA ASP A 26 2.24 -5.03 20.79
C ASP A 26 1.89 -6.26 19.94
N ARG A 27 0.80 -6.18 19.16
CA ARG A 27 0.32 -7.21 18.25
C ARG A 27 0.07 -6.61 16.88
N ILE A 28 0.76 -7.15 15.87
CA ILE A 28 0.68 -6.69 14.50
C ILE A 28 0.31 -7.88 13.61
N GLU A 29 -0.66 -7.68 12.75
CA GLU A 29 -1.00 -8.57 11.65
C GLU A 29 -0.97 -7.81 10.33
N ALA A 30 -0.78 -8.52 9.23
CA ALA A 30 -0.74 -7.94 7.90
C ALA A 30 -1.74 -8.63 6.96
N ILE A 31 -2.34 -7.85 6.06
CA ILE A 31 -3.20 -8.36 4.99
C ILE A 31 -2.71 -7.84 3.64
N THR A 32 -2.56 -8.76 2.69
CA THR A 32 -2.20 -8.46 1.29
C THR A 32 -3.30 -8.93 0.37
N PHE A 33 -3.52 -8.23 -0.74
CA PHE A 33 -4.56 -8.57 -1.71
C PHE A 33 -3.97 -8.96 -3.07
N ASP A 34 -4.36 -10.13 -3.58
CA ASP A 34 -4.29 -10.48 -5.00
C ASP A 34 -5.67 -10.24 -5.63
N TYR A 35 -5.80 -9.16 -6.42
CA TYR A 35 -7.05 -8.77 -7.09
C TYR A 35 -6.97 -8.88 -8.62
N GLY A 36 -5.99 -9.67 -9.12
CA GLY A 36 -5.73 -9.82 -10.55
C GLY A 36 -4.79 -8.74 -11.10
N GLN A 37 -4.03 -8.03 -10.25
CA GLN A 37 -3.02 -7.08 -10.70
C GLN A 37 -1.89 -7.75 -11.48
N LYS A 38 -1.36 -7.04 -12.47
CA LYS A 38 -0.26 -7.54 -13.32
C LYS A 38 1.04 -7.79 -12.55
N HIS A 39 1.34 -6.94 -11.59
CA HIS A 39 2.60 -6.94 -10.84
C HIS A 39 2.48 -7.74 -9.53
N LYS A 40 2.32 -9.05 -9.66
CA LYS A 40 2.18 -9.95 -8.50
C LYS A 40 3.47 -10.13 -7.68
N LYS A 41 4.61 -9.64 -8.17
CA LYS A 41 5.89 -9.75 -7.48
C LYS A 41 5.88 -9.07 -6.12
N GLU A 42 5.14 -7.97 -5.96
CA GLU A 42 4.99 -7.29 -4.67
C GLU A 42 4.44 -8.21 -3.58
N ILE A 43 3.52 -9.16 -3.94
CA ILE A 43 2.93 -10.12 -2.99
C ILE A 43 4.01 -11.07 -2.45
N GLN A 44 4.98 -11.48 -3.29
CA GLN A 44 6.10 -12.31 -2.87
C GLN A 44 6.99 -11.57 -1.85
N TYR A 45 7.27 -10.28 -2.10
CA TYR A 45 8.00 -9.43 -1.17
C TYR A 45 7.25 -9.27 0.15
N ALA A 46 5.93 -9.05 0.09
CA ALA A 46 5.10 -8.95 1.28
C ALA A 46 5.17 -10.24 2.13
N THR A 47 5.01 -11.39 1.49
CA THR A 47 5.06 -12.70 2.16
C THR A 47 6.42 -12.95 2.80
N GLN A 48 7.50 -12.68 2.07
CA GLN A 48 8.86 -12.89 2.57
C GLN A 48 9.17 -12.01 3.80
N VAL A 49 8.82 -10.72 3.73
CA VAL A 49 9.03 -9.79 4.84
C VAL A 49 8.21 -10.19 6.07
N CYS A 50 6.94 -10.54 5.91
CA CYS A 50 6.11 -10.98 7.04
C CYS A 50 6.67 -12.26 7.69
N LEU A 51 7.17 -13.21 6.90
CA LEU A 51 7.83 -14.42 7.39
C LEU A 51 9.08 -14.08 8.21
N GLU A 52 9.96 -13.21 7.68
CA GLU A 52 11.18 -12.78 8.37
C GLU A 52 10.90 -12.05 9.69
N LEU A 53 9.88 -11.21 9.70
CA LEU A 53 9.45 -10.44 10.86
C LEU A 53 8.55 -11.23 11.82
N LYS A 54 8.17 -12.47 11.46
CA LYS A 54 7.25 -13.35 12.20
C LYS A 54 5.89 -12.69 12.48
N ILE A 55 5.37 -11.96 11.48
CA ILE A 55 4.07 -11.31 11.51
C ILE A 55 3.04 -12.28 10.91
N GLU A 56 1.88 -12.45 11.57
CA GLU A 56 0.74 -13.15 11.00
C GLU A 56 0.27 -12.42 9.74
N HIS A 57 0.26 -13.14 8.60
CA HIS A 57 0.02 -12.55 7.29
C HIS A 57 -1.05 -13.32 6.54
N GLU A 58 -2.11 -12.63 6.14
CA GLU A 58 -3.16 -13.18 5.28
C GLU A 58 -3.02 -12.64 3.85
N VAL A 59 -3.01 -13.53 2.87
CA VAL A 59 -3.08 -13.15 1.45
C VAL A 59 -4.46 -13.49 0.93
N VAL A 60 -5.25 -12.46 0.63
CA VAL A 60 -6.63 -12.62 0.16
C VAL A 60 -6.68 -12.54 -1.36
N ASN A 61 -7.15 -13.63 -1.98
CA ASN A 61 -7.40 -13.66 -3.42
C ASN A 61 -8.81 -13.15 -3.72
N LEU A 62 -8.89 -12.10 -4.54
CA LEU A 62 -10.12 -11.49 -4.98
C LEU A 62 -10.27 -11.71 -6.49
N ASP A 63 -11.22 -12.54 -6.90
CA ASP A 63 -11.57 -12.70 -8.32
C ASP A 63 -12.40 -11.50 -8.79
N LEU A 64 -11.73 -10.36 -8.95
CA LEU A 64 -12.34 -9.09 -9.36
C LEU A 64 -11.90 -8.65 -10.76
N GLU A 65 -11.14 -9.46 -11.48
CA GLU A 65 -10.58 -9.07 -12.80
C GLU A 65 -11.68 -8.63 -13.77
N ASN A 66 -12.79 -9.35 -13.83
CA ASN A 66 -13.92 -9.01 -14.68
C ASN A 66 -14.67 -7.74 -14.26
N ILE A 67 -14.69 -7.43 -12.96
CA ILE A 67 -15.38 -6.25 -12.40
C ILE A 67 -14.50 -5.02 -12.50
N LEU A 68 -13.20 -5.17 -12.25
CA LEU A 68 -12.22 -4.10 -12.21
C LEU A 68 -11.45 -3.93 -13.53
N SER A 69 -11.83 -4.69 -14.57
CA SER A 69 -11.26 -4.56 -15.92
C SER A 69 -11.45 -3.13 -16.45
N GLY A 70 -10.41 -2.62 -17.16
CA GLY A 70 -10.45 -1.27 -17.72
C GLY A 70 -9.35 -0.34 -17.17
N SER A 71 -8.77 -0.64 -16.01
CA SER A 71 -7.55 -0.01 -15.53
C SER A 71 -6.30 -0.61 -16.21
N ALA A 72 -5.25 0.19 -16.36
CA ALA A 72 -3.96 -0.29 -16.85
C ALA A 72 -3.29 -1.31 -15.89
N LEU A 73 -3.65 -1.28 -14.61
CA LEU A 73 -3.14 -2.22 -13.59
C LEU A 73 -3.86 -3.58 -13.61
N VAL A 74 -5.12 -3.62 -14.12
CA VAL A 74 -5.94 -4.83 -14.22
C VAL A 74 -6.42 -4.95 -15.67
N GLY A 75 -6.09 -6.04 -16.35
CA GLY A 75 -6.50 -6.27 -17.73
C GLY A 75 -5.45 -5.89 -18.80
N GLY A 76 -5.87 -5.80 -20.08
CA GLY A 76 -4.98 -5.78 -21.25
C GLY A 76 -4.30 -4.45 -21.61
N LYS A 77 -4.61 -3.32 -20.97
CA LYS A 77 -4.05 -2.01 -21.33
C LYS A 77 -2.57 -1.90 -20.94
N LYS A 78 -1.79 -1.15 -21.76
CA LYS A 78 -0.39 -0.84 -21.40
C LYS A 78 -0.34 0.09 -20.19
N ILE A 79 0.61 -0.17 -19.30
CA ILE A 79 0.92 0.73 -18.18
C ILE A 79 1.64 1.95 -18.77
N PRO A 80 1.23 3.20 -18.41
CA PRO A 80 1.88 4.40 -18.88
C PRO A 80 3.38 4.43 -18.51
N GLU A 81 4.20 4.90 -19.45
CA GLU A 81 5.61 5.19 -19.24
C GLU A 81 5.80 6.71 -19.09
N GLY A 82 6.80 7.14 -18.33
CA GLY A 82 7.12 8.55 -18.13
C GLY A 82 6.74 9.07 -16.75
N ASN A 83 6.77 10.39 -16.59
CA ASN A 83 6.55 11.06 -15.32
C ASN A 83 5.19 10.69 -14.72
N TYR A 84 5.10 10.81 -13.39
CA TYR A 84 3.87 10.62 -12.62
C TYR A 84 2.88 11.76 -12.88
N ASP A 85 2.37 11.81 -14.12
CA ASP A 85 1.46 12.85 -14.62
C ASP A 85 0.02 12.43 -14.36
N LYS A 86 -0.77 13.38 -13.84
CA LYS A 86 -2.17 13.21 -13.43
C LYS A 86 -3.05 12.58 -14.51
N GLU A 87 -2.95 13.04 -15.77
CA GLU A 87 -3.80 12.53 -16.85
C GLU A 87 -3.42 11.09 -17.27
N GLN A 88 -2.13 10.80 -17.33
CA GLN A 88 -1.63 9.46 -17.66
C GLN A 88 -1.92 8.47 -16.54
N MET A 89 -1.73 8.90 -15.29
CA MET A 89 -1.93 8.06 -14.12
C MET A 89 -3.40 7.76 -13.84
N LYS A 90 -4.36 8.55 -14.32
CA LYS A 90 -5.79 8.20 -14.28
C LYS A 90 -6.11 6.84 -14.90
N GLN A 91 -5.31 6.40 -15.87
CA GLN A 91 -5.46 5.08 -16.50
C GLN A 91 -5.10 3.92 -15.55
N THR A 92 -4.39 4.20 -14.47
CA THR A 92 -4.04 3.22 -13.43
C THR A 92 -5.06 3.14 -12.30
N VAL A 93 -6.05 4.03 -12.29
CA VAL A 93 -7.13 3.99 -11.29
C VAL A 93 -7.93 2.69 -11.47
N VAL A 94 -8.00 1.91 -10.42
CA VAL A 94 -8.85 0.73 -10.32
C VAL A 94 -10.11 1.15 -9.55
N PRO A 95 -11.30 1.17 -10.19
CA PRO A 95 -12.49 1.74 -9.58
C PRO A 95 -12.81 1.14 -8.22
N ASN A 96 -12.95 2.00 -7.20
CA ASN A 96 -13.39 1.64 -5.84
C ASN A 96 -12.53 0.56 -5.14
N ARG A 97 -11.30 0.33 -5.61
CA ARG A 97 -10.45 -0.77 -5.13
C ARG A 97 -10.16 -0.64 -3.64
N ASN A 98 -9.76 0.54 -3.18
CA ASN A 98 -9.36 0.73 -1.79
C ASN A 98 -10.55 0.58 -0.83
N MET A 99 -11.77 0.99 -1.22
CA MET A 99 -12.99 0.74 -0.44
C MET A 99 -13.22 -0.77 -0.22
N ILE A 100 -13.12 -1.56 -1.30
CA ILE A 100 -13.29 -3.03 -1.24
C ILE A 100 -12.24 -3.65 -0.31
N MET A 101 -10.97 -3.32 -0.51
CA MET A 101 -9.86 -3.87 0.26
C MET A 101 -9.94 -3.51 1.75
N ILE A 102 -10.23 -2.24 2.06
CA ILE A 102 -10.33 -1.78 3.44
C ILE A 102 -11.54 -2.40 4.14
N SER A 103 -12.67 -2.60 3.44
CA SER A 103 -13.84 -3.28 4.01
C SER A 103 -13.53 -4.74 4.37
N ILE A 104 -12.79 -5.46 3.53
CA ILE A 104 -12.35 -6.83 3.81
C ILE A 104 -11.33 -6.85 4.96
N ALA A 105 -10.37 -5.92 4.94
CA ALA A 105 -9.39 -5.79 6.02
C ALA A 105 -10.05 -5.50 7.36
N ALA A 106 -11.08 -4.64 7.39
CA ALA A 106 -11.86 -4.37 8.59
C ALA A 106 -12.55 -5.63 9.12
N SER A 107 -13.14 -6.45 8.22
CA SER A 107 -13.77 -7.73 8.61
C SER A 107 -12.75 -8.71 9.23
N LEU A 108 -11.51 -8.77 8.68
CA LEU A 108 -10.43 -9.58 9.26
C LEU A 108 -10.00 -9.04 10.62
N ALA A 109 -9.86 -7.70 10.76
CA ALA A 109 -9.49 -7.06 12.02
C ALA A 109 -10.55 -7.36 13.11
N ILE A 110 -11.84 -7.28 12.79
CA ILE A 110 -12.94 -7.64 13.69
C ILE A 110 -12.86 -9.11 14.10
N LYS A 111 -12.75 -10.01 13.13
CA LYS A 111 -12.62 -11.46 13.37
C LYS A 111 -11.46 -11.79 14.32
N ASN A 112 -10.33 -11.10 14.17
CA ASN A 112 -9.13 -11.36 14.94
C ASN A 112 -9.02 -10.51 16.22
N ASN A 113 -10.08 -9.73 16.57
CA ASN A 113 -10.13 -8.82 17.72
C ASN A 113 -8.98 -7.79 17.72
N LEU A 114 -8.64 -7.24 16.56
CA LEU A 114 -7.72 -6.13 16.42
C LEU A 114 -8.48 -4.80 16.47
N ASN A 115 -7.93 -3.80 17.17
CA ASN A 115 -8.64 -2.54 17.41
C ASN A 115 -8.32 -1.45 16.40
N THR A 116 -7.24 -1.60 15.64
CA THR A 116 -6.76 -0.60 14.69
C THR A 116 -6.54 -1.23 13.32
N LEU A 117 -6.86 -0.46 12.27
CA LEU A 117 -6.55 -0.79 10.87
C LEU A 117 -5.74 0.35 10.27
N TRP A 118 -4.53 0.05 9.78
CA TRP A 118 -3.64 1.02 9.15
C TRP A 118 -3.53 0.81 7.64
N TYR A 119 -3.56 1.93 6.92
CA TYR A 119 -3.46 2.01 5.46
C TYR A 119 -2.45 3.08 5.04
N ALA A 120 -1.64 2.80 4.01
CA ALA A 120 -0.51 3.63 3.59
C ALA A 120 -0.86 4.67 2.51
N ALA A 121 -2.05 5.29 2.56
CA ALA A 121 -2.35 6.44 1.69
C ALA A 121 -1.46 7.63 2.06
N HIS A 122 -0.99 8.37 1.06
CA HIS A 122 -0.10 9.52 1.25
C HIS A 122 -0.44 10.69 0.30
N ALA A 123 0.13 11.87 0.55
CA ALA A 123 -0.20 13.10 -0.18
C ALA A 123 0.02 13.02 -1.69
N GLY A 124 1.02 12.27 -2.16
CA GLY A 124 1.29 12.08 -3.59
C GLY A 124 0.17 11.39 -4.36
N ASP A 125 -0.66 10.60 -3.67
CA ASP A 125 -1.77 9.87 -4.27
C ASP A 125 -3.03 10.74 -4.45
N HIS A 126 -3.20 11.80 -3.68
CA HIS A 126 -4.45 12.56 -3.58
C HIS A 126 -4.93 13.17 -4.89
N GLU A 127 -4.01 13.57 -5.76
CA GLU A 127 -4.37 14.16 -7.05
C GLU A 127 -4.91 13.14 -8.05
N ILE A 128 -4.46 11.89 -7.93
CA ILE A 128 -4.72 10.82 -8.89
C ILE A 128 -5.85 9.92 -8.43
N TYR A 129 -5.80 9.49 -7.15
CA TYR A 129 -6.69 8.47 -6.60
C TYR A 129 -7.68 9.08 -5.61
N PRO A 130 -8.97 9.24 -5.98
CA PRO A 130 -10.00 9.79 -5.09
C PRO A 130 -10.13 9.01 -3.76
N ASP A 131 -9.93 7.69 -3.82
CA ASP A 131 -10.00 6.78 -2.68
C ASP A 131 -8.70 6.71 -1.82
N CYS A 132 -7.81 7.70 -2.01
CA CYS A 132 -6.66 7.97 -1.15
C CYS A 132 -6.73 9.35 -0.47
N ARG A 133 -7.76 10.16 -0.75
CA ARG A 133 -7.88 11.52 -0.24
C ARG A 133 -8.32 11.55 1.23
N PRO A 134 -7.99 12.66 1.95
CA PRO A 134 -8.39 12.82 3.35
C PRO A 134 -9.89 12.61 3.58
N GLU A 135 -10.76 13.22 2.74
CA GLU A 135 -12.21 13.13 2.86
C GLU A 135 -12.73 11.68 2.74
N PHE A 136 -12.08 10.87 1.88
CA PHE A 136 -12.41 9.45 1.76
C PHE A 136 -12.02 8.69 3.03
N ILE A 137 -10.78 8.90 3.51
CA ILE A 137 -10.26 8.22 4.70
C ILE A 137 -11.08 8.57 5.94
N GLU A 138 -11.41 9.85 6.14
CA GLU A 138 -12.22 10.33 7.27
C GLU A 138 -13.65 9.75 7.22
N SER A 139 -14.27 9.77 6.03
CA SER A 139 -15.63 9.21 5.85
C SER A 139 -15.63 7.71 6.13
N LEU A 140 -14.64 6.98 5.62
CA LEU A 140 -14.54 5.53 5.84
C LEU A 140 -14.23 5.21 7.31
N ALA A 141 -13.41 6.00 7.98
CA ALA A 141 -13.16 5.87 9.42
C ALA A 141 -14.45 6.00 10.22
N ALA A 142 -15.31 6.97 9.88
CA ALA A 142 -16.62 7.13 10.52
C ALA A 142 -17.52 5.91 10.29
N VAL A 143 -17.54 5.35 9.07
CA VAL A 143 -18.31 4.12 8.77
C VAL A 143 -17.80 2.94 9.59
N LEU A 144 -16.48 2.75 9.69
CA LEU A 144 -15.89 1.63 10.43
C LEU A 144 -16.09 1.71 11.96
N GLN A 145 -16.47 2.88 12.49
CA GLN A 145 -16.87 3.04 13.89
C GLN A 145 -18.29 2.54 14.19
N ILE A 146 -19.12 2.33 13.16
CA ILE A 146 -20.53 1.97 13.31
C ILE A 146 -20.95 0.71 12.54
N CYS A 147 -20.02 0.11 11.77
CA CYS A 147 -20.34 -1.03 10.91
C CYS A 147 -20.50 -2.35 11.68
N ASP A 148 -19.97 -2.44 12.90
CA ASP A 148 -20.02 -3.63 13.75
C ASP A 148 -20.04 -3.24 15.24
N TYR A 149 -20.32 -4.21 16.12
CA TYR A 149 -20.18 -4.04 17.57
C TYR A 149 -18.72 -3.84 17.99
N HIS A 150 -17.76 -4.47 17.29
CA HIS A 150 -16.35 -4.25 17.44
C HIS A 150 -15.90 -3.06 16.58
N LYS A 151 -15.64 -1.94 17.23
CA LYS A 151 -15.26 -0.69 16.56
C LYS A 151 -13.82 -0.72 16.08
N ILE A 152 -13.59 -0.37 14.83
CA ILE A 152 -12.24 -0.29 14.24
C ILE A 152 -11.78 1.16 14.16
N ASN A 153 -10.61 1.44 14.73
CA ASN A 153 -9.92 2.72 14.57
C ASN A 153 -9.10 2.68 13.26
N PHE A 154 -9.72 3.15 12.16
CA PHE A 154 -9.07 3.21 10.86
C PHE A 154 -8.23 4.47 10.72
N GLN A 155 -6.99 4.34 10.27
CA GLN A 155 -6.04 5.44 10.14
C GLN A 155 -5.14 5.27 8.91
N ALA A 156 -4.75 6.42 8.33
CA ALA A 156 -3.70 6.51 7.31
C ALA A 156 -2.57 7.41 7.84
N PRO A 157 -1.59 6.85 8.56
CA PRO A 157 -0.55 7.65 9.25
C PRO A 157 0.32 8.50 8.32
N PHE A 158 0.38 8.18 7.03
CA PHE A 158 1.17 8.91 6.04
C PHE A 158 0.34 9.90 5.21
N MET A 159 -0.91 10.17 5.58
CA MET A 159 -1.84 11.00 4.82
C MET A 159 -1.23 12.33 4.35
N ASN A 160 -0.43 12.98 5.17
CA ASN A 160 0.21 14.26 4.88
C ASN A 160 1.69 14.14 4.46
N TYR A 161 2.19 12.92 4.25
CA TYR A 161 3.56 12.67 3.84
C TYR A 161 3.66 12.66 2.32
N SER A 162 4.74 13.21 1.77
CA SER A 162 5.19 12.91 0.41
C SER A 162 5.90 11.56 0.36
N LYS A 163 6.13 11.02 -0.83
CA LYS A 163 6.97 9.83 -1.01
C LYS A 163 8.38 10.04 -0.43
N THR A 164 8.90 11.26 -0.56
CA THR A 164 10.21 11.64 0.01
C THR A 164 10.21 11.55 1.54
N ASP A 165 9.13 12.00 2.19
CA ASP A 165 9.00 11.91 3.66
C ASP A 165 8.90 10.46 4.13
N ILE A 166 8.22 9.60 3.37
CA ILE A 166 8.10 8.17 3.69
C ILE A 166 9.48 7.49 3.58
N VAL A 167 10.27 7.80 2.55
CA VAL A 167 11.65 7.31 2.44
C VAL A 167 12.50 7.82 3.61
N ALA A 168 12.41 9.12 3.94
CA ALA A 168 13.13 9.69 5.08
C ALA A 168 12.77 9.00 6.41
N GLU A 169 11.48 8.70 6.62
CA GLU A 169 11.00 7.96 7.80
C GLU A 169 11.61 6.55 7.85
N GLY A 170 11.62 5.84 6.72
CA GLY A 170 12.24 4.52 6.64
C GLY A 170 13.76 4.55 6.87
N LEU A 171 14.46 5.53 6.34
CA LEU A 171 15.89 5.72 6.57
C LEU A 171 16.19 5.99 8.06
N ARG A 172 15.38 6.81 8.74
CA ARG A 172 15.48 7.02 10.21
C ARG A 172 15.26 5.72 11.00
N MET A 173 14.49 4.79 10.46
CA MET A 173 14.27 3.48 11.04
C MET A 173 15.33 2.45 10.64
N ASN A 174 16.32 2.81 9.82
CA ASN A 174 17.33 1.93 9.22
C ASN A 174 16.73 0.78 8.41
N LEU A 175 15.68 1.04 7.64
CA LEU A 175 15.01 0.02 6.84
C LEU A 175 15.82 -0.35 5.59
N ASP A 176 15.81 -1.63 5.27
CA ASP A 176 16.35 -2.17 4.03
C ASP A 176 15.28 -2.14 2.93
N PHE A 177 15.30 -1.10 2.11
CA PHE A 177 14.35 -0.94 1.01
C PHE A 177 14.57 -1.91 -0.18
N SER A 178 15.62 -2.74 -0.17
CA SER A 178 15.77 -3.84 -1.13
C SER A 178 14.67 -4.91 -0.95
N LYS A 179 14.01 -4.91 0.22
CA LYS A 179 12.89 -5.79 0.58
C LYS A 179 11.53 -5.28 0.10
N THR A 180 11.48 -4.33 -0.81
CA THR A 180 10.24 -3.74 -1.33
C THR A 180 10.18 -3.81 -2.84
N TRP A 181 8.98 -3.93 -3.41
CA TRP A 181 8.78 -3.88 -4.85
C TRP A 181 7.75 -2.81 -5.22
N THR A 182 8.09 -1.96 -6.19
CA THR A 182 7.23 -0.82 -6.57
C THR A 182 6.89 -0.83 -8.06
N CYS A 183 7.66 -1.55 -8.88
CA CYS A 183 7.52 -1.51 -10.33
C CYS A 183 6.24 -2.20 -10.83
N TYR A 184 5.49 -1.53 -11.70
CA TYR A 184 4.26 -2.06 -12.30
C TYR A 184 4.50 -2.98 -13.52
N VAL A 185 5.71 -3.00 -14.09
CA VAL A 185 6.00 -3.64 -15.38
C VAL A 185 7.10 -4.69 -15.30
N GLY A 186 8.11 -4.46 -14.46
CA GLY A 186 9.29 -5.31 -14.38
C GLY A 186 9.02 -6.64 -13.68
N ASP A 187 9.71 -7.68 -14.13
CA ASP A 187 9.62 -9.03 -13.59
C ASP A 187 10.80 -9.36 -12.67
N GLU A 188 12.01 -9.50 -13.23
CA GLU A 188 13.20 -9.80 -12.43
C GLU A 188 13.83 -8.54 -11.85
N SER A 189 13.81 -7.45 -12.61
CA SER A 189 14.32 -6.13 -12.22
C SER A 189 13.29 -5.03 -12.48
N PRO A 190 13.35 -3.90 -11.75
CA PRO A 190 12.48 -2.77 -12.02
C PRO A 190 12.69 -2.21 -13.43
N CYS A 191 11.60 -1.80 -14.10
CA CYS A 191 11.68 -1.26 -15.47
C CYS A 191 12.31 0.14 -15.55
N LEU A 192 12.43 0.85 -14.44
CA LEU A 192 13.00 2.19 -14.24
C LEU A 192 12.35 3.32 -15.06
N ARG A 193 11.20 3.06 -15.71
CA ARG A 193 10.53 4.02 -16.61
C ARG A 193 9.03 4.19 -16.36
N CYS A 194 8.37 3.31 -15.62
CA CYS A 194 6.99 3.55 -15.20
C CYS A 194 6.92 4.63 -14.12
N GLY A 195 5.76 5.29 -13.99
CA GLY A 195 5.58 6.39 -13.04
C GLY A 195 6.02 6.05 -11.62
N SER A 196 5.67 4.86 -11.15
CA SER A 196 6.04 4.39 -9.80
C SER A 196 7.55 4.20 -9.60
N CYS A 197 8.29 3.75 -10.65
CA CYS A 197 9.76 3.69 -10.60
C CYS A 197 10.39 5.08 -10.57
N LEU A 198 9.84 6.04 -11.32
CA LEU A 198 10.37 7.40 -11.38
C LEU A 198 10.10 8.16 -10.08
N GLU A 199 8.90 8.00 -9.50
CA GLU A 199 8.56 8.56 -8.20
C GLU A 199 9.47 8.02 -7.09
N ARG A 200 9.67 6.70 -7.05
CA ARG A 200 10.59 6.04 -6.12
C ARG A 200 12.02 6.61 -6.27
N LYS A 201 12.51 6.70 -7.50
CA LYS A 201 13.83 7.27 -7.80
C LYS A 201 13.98 8.66 -7.22
N SER A 202 13.03 9.55 -7.55
CA SER A 202 13.04 10.93 -7.07
C SER A 202 13.05 11.01 -5.55
N ALA A 203 12.28 10.17 -4.87
CA ALA A 203 12.23 10.15 -3.41
C ALA A 203 13.56 9.76 -2.76
N PHE A 204 14.32 8.81 -3.35
CA PHE A 204 15.66 8.45 -2.87
C PHE A 204 16.68 9.56 -3.16
N GLU A 205 16.67 10.12 -4.39
CA GLU A 205 17.57 11.22 -4.78
C GLU A 205 17.41 12.46 -3.90
N LEU A 206 16.16 12.83 -3.57
CA LEU A 206 15.86 13.95 -2.68
C LEU A 206 16.31 13.70 -1.21
N ASN A 207 16.48 12.45 -0.82
CA ASN A 207 17.07 12.08 0.46
C ASN A 207 18.61 11.89 0.40
N ASN A 208 19.25 12.18 -0.76
CA ASN A 208 20.68 12.01 -0.99
C ASN A 208 21.20 10.58 -0.75
N VAL A 209 20.39 9.57 -1.05
CA VAL A 209 20.73 8.16 -0.94
C VAL A 209 20.44 7.42 -2.24
N GLN A 210 21.19 6.34 -2.48
CA GLN A 210 20.95 5.48 -3.65
C GLN A 210 19.81 4.50 -3.36
N ASP A 211 18.90 4.33 -4.33
CA ASP A 211 17.87 3.28 -4.27
C ASP A 211 18.52 1.89 -4.39
N PRO A 212 18.33 0.99 -3.41
CA PRO A 212 18.95 -0.35 -3.43
C PRO A 212 18.41 -1.28 -4.54
N LEU A 213 17.33 -0.91 -5.23
CA LEU A 213 16.82 -1.68 -6.38
C LEU A 213 17.39 -1.25 -7.74
N ARG A 214 18.44 -0.45 -7.76
CA ARG A 214 19.08 0.09 -9.00
C ARG A 214 20.47 -0.40 -9.18
#